data_886b4cfb073a4b8b7da6228af9886efd
#
_entry.id   886b4cfb073a4b8b7da6228af9886efd
#
_cell.length_a   1.000
_cell.length_b   1.000
_cell.length_c   1.000
_cell.angle_alpha   90.00
_cell.angle_beta   90.00
_cell.angle_gamma   90.00
#
_symmetry.space_group_name_H-M   'P 1'
#
loop_
_entity.id
_entity.type
_entity.pdbx_description
1 polymer ?
#
loop_
_entity_poly.entity_id
_entity_poly.type
_entity_poly.pdbx_seq_one_letter_code
_entity_poly.pdbx_strand_id
1 'polypeptide(L)'
;MEIIDNKALLLRLRNPKHVTTVIPKSKELSDNRVLVSWGMEEARVLRNLNIKAPSPILREYEWTGKYDPFDHQKDTAGFFTMNQKSFCFNEQGTGKTASAIWAADYLLNKGIINRVLVICPLSIMDSAWRNDLFTFAMHRSVDVAYGAKDKRRKIIEGDAQFVIINYDGVEIVQDAVADGGFDLIIIDEATHYKNPQTKRWK
;
A
#
# COMPACT_ATOMS: atom_id res chain seq x y z
N MET A 1 18.17 -16.50 -6.42
CA MET A 1 17.26 -15.70 -7.26
C MET A 1 18.07 -14.57 -7.87
N GLU A 2 17.91 -14.35 -9.16
CA GLU A 2 18.58 -13.28 -9.90
C GLU A 2 17.50 -12.48 -10.66
N ILE A 3 17.74 -11.19 -10.83
CA ILE A 3 16.88 -10.33 -11.64
C ILE A 3 17.48 -10.24 -13.04
N ILE A 4 16.71 -10.58 -14.06
CA ILE A 4 17.13 -10.58 -15.46
C ILE A 4 16.47 -9.39 -16.17
N ASP A 5 17.32 -8.52 -16.73
CA ASP A 5 16.93 -7.34 -17.54
C ASP A 5 15.84 -6.46 -16.89
N ASN A 6 15.77 -6.42 -15.58
CA ASN A 6 14.70 -5.75 -14.84
C ASN A 6 13.27 -6.19 -15.23
N LYS A 7 13.09 -7.38 -15.84
CA LYS A 7 11.80 -7.85 -16.35
C LYS A 7 11.39 -9.19 -15.82
N ALA A 8 12.34 -10.01 -15.39
CA ALA A 8 12.08 -11.36 -14.95
C ALA A 8 12.93 -11.76 -13.74
N LEU A 9 12.43 -12.74 -13.00
CA LEU A 9 13.11 -13.37 -11.90
C LEU A 9 13.59 -14.76 -12.35
N LEU A 10 14.88 -15.02 -12.24
CA LEU A 10 15.47 -16.33 -12.43
C LEU A 10 15.60 -17.01 -11.07
N LEU A 11 14.83 -18.06 -10.89
CA LEU A 11 14.77 -18.84 -9.66
C LEU A 11 15.54 -20.13 -9.83
N ARG A 12 16.31 -20.56 -8.83
CA ARG A 12 16.90 -21.90 -8.74
C ARG A 12 16.15 -22.67 -7.66
N LEU A 13 15.41 -23.71 -8.04
CA LEU A 13 14.46 -24.41 -7.20
C LEU A 13 14.76 -25.91 -7.15
N ARG A 14 14.48 -26.57 -6.03
CA ARG A 14 14.57 -28.03 -5.93
C ARG A 14 13.48 -28.71 -6.76
N ASN A 15 12.30 -28.07 -6.88
CA ASN A 15 11.18 -28.56 -7.66
C ASN A 15 10.61 -27.43 -8.53
N PRO A 16 11.07 -27.28 -9.79
CA PRO A 16 10.58 -26.28 -10.73
C PRO A 16 9.07 -26.36 -10.99
N LYS A 17 8.52 -27.57 -11.04
CA LYS A 17 7.09 -27.80 -11.30
C LYS A 17 6.18 -27.13 -10.29
N HIS A 18 6.64 -26.92 -9.06
CA HIS A 18 5.87 -26.22 -8.03
C HIS A 18 5.53 -24.78 -8.41
N VAL A 19 6.40 -24.13 -9.18
CA VAL A 19 6.15 -22.77 -9.69
C VAL A 19 5.45 -22.81 -11.04
N THR A 20 5.88 -23.68 -11.98
CA THR A 20 5.33 -23.69 -13.34
C THR A 20 3.88 -24.15 -13.41
N THR A 21 3.42 -24.93 -12.42
CA THR A 21 2.01 -25.33 -12.31
C THR A 21 1.09 -24.15 -11.93
N VAL A 22 1.54 -23.25 -11.07
CA VAL A 22 0.72 -22.13 -10.54
C VAL A 22 0.96 -20.82 -11.28
N ILE A 23 2.09 -20.70 -12.01
CA ILE A 23 2.41 -19.58 -12.87
C ILE A 23 2.58 -20.08 -14.32
N PRO A 24 1.50 -20.26 -15.09
CA PRO A 24 1.55 -20.88 -16.41
C PRO A 24 2.46 -20.17 -17.42
N LYS A 25 2.69 -18.86 -17.26
CA LYS A 25 3.58 -18.07 -18.12
C LYS A 25 5.06 -18.19 -17.74
N SER A 26 5.39 -18.94 -16.67
CA SER A 26 6.78 -19.19 -16.31
C SER A 26 7.42 -20.23 -17.24
N LYS A 27 8.74 -20.13 -17.42
CA LYS A 27 9.51 -21.02 -18.29
C LYS A 27 10.51 -21.82 -17.48
N GLU A 28 10.38 -23.13 -17.50
CA GLU A 28 11.39 -24.04 -16.97
C GLU A 28 12.62 -24.06 -17.90
N LEU A 29 13.79 -23.93 -17.30
CA LEU A 29 15.09 -23.98 -17.96
C LEU A 29 15.87 -25.19 -17.45
N SER A 30 17.05 -25.46 -18.06
CA SER A 30 17.99 -26.46 -17.55
C SER A 30 18.43 -26.16 -16.10
N ASP A 31 18.95 -27.17 -15.42
CA ASP A 31 19.54 -27.05 -14.08
C ASP A 31 18.59 -26.58 -12.97
N ASN A 32 17.34 -27.03 -13.04
CA ASN A 32 16.32 -26.67 -12.05
C ASN A 32 16.08 -25.15 -11.92
N ARG A 33 16.24 -24.43 -13.01
CA ARG A 33 15.95 -23.00 -13.08
C ARG A 33 14.58 -22.73 -13.69
N VAL A 34 13.92 -21.70 -13.16
CA VAL A 34 12.63 -21.21 -13.67
C VAL A 34 12.72 -19.72 -13.89
N LEU A 35 12.35 -19.28 -15.08
CA LEU A 35 12.21 -17.88 -15.41
C LEU A 35 10.75 -17.48 -15.22
N VAL A 36 10.51 -16.45 -14.40
CA VAL A 36 9.18 -15.94 -14.06
C VAL A 36 9.14 -14.45 -14.39
N SER A 37 8.08 -13.98 -15.02
CA SER A 37 7.87 -12.54 -15.21
C SER A 37 7.87 -11.83 -13.86
N TRP A 38 8.52 -10.67 -13.75
CA TRP A 38 8.53 -9.92 -12.50
C TRP A 38 7.39 -8.92 -12.48
N GLY A 39 6.18 -9.43 -12.28
CA GLY A 39 4.94 -8.70 -12.08
C GLY A 39 4.40 -8.82 -10.65
N MET A 40 3.37 -8.04 -10.34
CA MET A 40 2.78 -8.01 -9.00
C MET A 40 2.10 -9.34 -8.65
N GLU A 41 1.37 -9.93 -9.60
CA GLU A 41 0.67 -11.21 -9.39
C GLU A 41 1.68 -12.33 -9.16
N GLU A 42 2.68 -12.44 -10.03
CA GLU A 42 3.72 -13.45 -9.94
C GLU A 42 4.51 -13.32 -8.64
N ALA A 43 4.87 -12.10 -8.26
CA ALA A 43 5.59 -11.86 -7.01
C ALA A 43 4.77 -12.27 -5.77
N ARG A 44 3.45 -12.01 -5.77
CA ARG A 44 2.54 -12.45 -4.71
C ARG A 44 2.39 -13.98 -4.68
N VAL A 45 2.22 -14.61 -5.84
CA VAL A 45 2.16 -16.09 -5.94
C VAL A 45 3.46 -16.72 -5.43
N LEU A 46 4.61 -16.20 -5.85
CA LEU A 46 5.92 -16.69 -5.36
C LEU A 46 6.03 -16.59 -3.84
N ARG A 47 5.58 -15.49 -3.24
CA ARG A 47 5.57 -15.36 -1.78
C ARG A 47 4.65 -16.36 -1.09
N ASN A 48 3.48 -16.66 -1.66
CA ASN A 48 2.58 -17.70 -1.16
C ASN A 48 3.22 -19.09 -1.22
N LEU A 49 4.16 -19.30 -2.13
CA LEU A 49 5.00 -20.49 -2.21
C LEU A 49 6.25 -20.41 -1.30
N ASN A 50 6.33 -19.44 -0.40
CA ASN A 50 7.48 -19.16 0.46
C ASN A 50 8.77 -18.78 -0.29
N ILE A 51 8.66 -18.28 -1.52
CA ILE A 51 9.77 -17.75 -2.30
C ILE A 51 9.78 -16.23 -2.13
N LYS A 52 10.84 -15.69 -1.52
CA LYS A 52 10.98 -14.24 -1.27
C LYS A 52 11.24 -13.49 -2.58
N ALA A 53 10.18 -13.10 -3.27
CA ALA A 53 10.27 -12.24 -4.44
C ALA A 53 10.19 -10.76 -4.01
N PRO A 54 11.03 -9.87 -4.58
CA PRO A 54 10.94 -8.44 -4.34
C PRO A 54 9.69 -7.85 -5.00
N SER A 55 9.18 -6.75 -4.45
CA SER A 55 8.06 -6.04 -5.06
C SER A 55 8.47 -5.40 -6.39
N PRO A 56 7.64 -5.50 -7.44
CA PRO A 56 7.87 -4.81 -8.70
C PRO A 56 7.90 -3.27 -8.60
N ILE A 57 7.38 -2.69 -7.54
CA ILE A 57 7.48 -1.24 -7.28
C ILE A 57 8.94 -0.76 -7.34
N LEU A 58 9.88 -1.58 -6.87
CA LEU A 58 11.31 -1.25 -6.85
C LEU A 58 11.89 -1.05 -8.25
N ARG A 59 11.24 -1.61 -9.27
CA ARG A 59 11.68 -1.57 -10.66
C ARG A 59 10.93 -0.54 -11.50
N GLU A 60 9.61 -0.54 -11.38
CA GLU A 60 8.73 0.06 -12.39
C GLU A 60 7.99 1.30 -11.91
N TYR A 61 8.21 1.69 -10.64
CA TYR A 61 7.60 2.89 -10.12
C TYR A 61 8.55 4.07 -10.22
N GLU A 62 8.08 5.13 -10.86
CA GLU A 62 8.74 6.42 -10.84
C GLU A 62 8.42 7.09 -9.51
N TRP A 63 9.40 7.12 -8.62
CA TRP A 63 9.23 7.69 -7.29
C TRP A 63 8.89 9.18 -7.39
N THR A 64 7.60 9.47 -7.26
CA THR A 64 7.07 10.82 -7.40
C THR A 64 7.37 11.68 -6.18
N GLY A 65 7.38 13.01 -6.39
CA GLY A 65 7.49 13.99 -5.34
C GLY A 65 8.78 14.79 -5.37
N LYS A 66 8.95 15.61 -4.34
CA LYS A 66 10.07 16.57 -4.23
C LYS A 66 11.41 15.91 -3.87
N TYR A 67 11.37 14.77 -3.20
CA TYR A 67 12.55 14.11 -2.63
C TYR A 67 12.66 12.68 -3.11
N ASP A 68 13.88 12.27 -3.43
CA ASP A 68 14.17 10.87 -3.72
C ASP A 68 14.05 10.02 -2.45
N PRO A 69 13.40 8.85 -2.51
CA PRO A 69 13.28 7.99 -1.34
C PRO A 69 14.62 7.32 -0.98
N PHE A 70 14.88 7.21 0.31
CA PHE A 70 15.94 6.35 0.82
C PHE A 70 15.62 4.87 0.59
N ASP A 71 16.64 4.01 0.53
CA ASP A 71 16.46 2.58 0.26
C ASP A 71 15.51 1.91 1.26
N HIS A 72 15.60 2.22 2.55
CA HIS A 72 14.69 1.67 3.55
C HIS A 72 13.22 2.13 3.34
N GLN A 73 12.98 3.29 2.73
CA GLN A 73 11.63 3.76 2.37
C GLN A 73 11.10 3.01 1.16
N LYS A 74 11.95 2.75 0.16
CA LYS A 74 11.62 1.90 -1.00
C LYS A 74 11.25 0.48 -0.54
N ASP A 75 12.06 -0.09 0.35
CA ASP A 75 11.81 -1.42 0.93
C ASP A 75 10.49 -1.46 1.70
N THR A 76 10.20 -0.41 2.48
CA THR A 76 8.95 -0.28 3.22
C THR A 76 7.75 -0.16 2.28
N ALA A 77 7.84 0.65 1.23
CA ALA A 77 6.80 0.75 0.21
C ALA A 77 6.61 -0.59 -0.51
N GLY A 78 7.71 -1.27 -0.87
CA GLY A 78 7.69 -2.62 -1.41
C GLY A 78 7.00 -3.62 -0.49
N PHE A 79 7.27 -3.56 0.80
CA PHE A 79 6.59 -4.39 1.80
C PHE A 79 5.08 -4.15 1.83
N PHE A 80 4.62 -2.91 1.81
CA PHE A 80 3.19 -2.57 1.80
C PHE A 80 2.47 -3.10 0.55
N THR A 81 3.08 -2.98 -0.63
CA THR A 81 2.45 -3.44 -1.88
C THR A 81 2.31 -4.97 -1.94
N MET A 82 3.18 -5.69 -1.24
CA MET A 82 3.22 -7.15 -1.25
C MET A 82 2.36 -7.80 -0.16
N ASN A 83 1.87 -7.05 0.80
CA ASN A 83 1.10 -7.59 1.92
C ASN A 83 -0.26 -6.91 2.01
N GLN A 84 -1.35 -7.68 1.88
CA GLN A 84 -2.72 -7.15 1.99
C GLN A 84 -3.03 -6.60 3.39
N LYS A 85 -2.42 -7.19 4.42
CA LYS A 85 -2.52 -6.74 5.81
C LYS A 85 -1.12 -6.68 6.39
N SER A 86 -0.73 -5.53 6.89
CA SER A 86 0.63 -5.32 7.38
C SER A 86 0.69 -4.27 8.49
N PHE A 87 1.68 -4.41 9.35
CA PHE A 87 2.05 -3.42 10.36
C PHE A 87 3.47 -2.93 10.07
N CYS A 88 3.68 -1.62 10.20
CA CYS A 88 5.00 -1.00 10.07
C CYS A 88 5.46 -0.52 11.44
N PHE A 89 6.52 -1.13 11.97
CA PHE A 89 7.12 -0.79 13.25
C PHE A 89 8.43 0.00 13.11
N ASN A 90 8.66 0.63 11.97
CA ASN A 90 9.82 1.49 11.77
C ASN A 90 9.79 2.65 12.79
N GLU A 91 10.96 3.12 13.18
CA GLU A 91 11.12 4.24 14.12
C GLU A 91 10.46 5.54 13.62
N GLN A 92 10.24 6.48 14.52
CA GLN A 92 9.75 7.80 14.16
C GLN A 92 10.75 8.52 13.24
N GLY A 93 10.26 9.36 12.33
CA GLY A 93 11.12 10.11 11.41
C GLY A 93 11.70 9.32 10.24
N THR A 94 11.41 8.02 10.10
CA THR A 94 11.92 7.19 8.99
C THR A 94 11.15 7.36 7.68
N GLY A 95 10.14 8.24 7.63
CA GLY A 95 9.34 8.49 6.42
C GLY A 95 8.30 7.41 6.12
N LYS A 96 7.71 6.79 7.16
CA LYS A 96 6.62 5.81 7.00
C LYS A 96 5.45 6.33 6.16
N THR A 97 5.06 7.59 6.40
CA THR A 97 3.97 8.25 5.67
C THR A 97 4.27 8.32 4.18
N ALA A 98 5.48 8.78 3.80
CA ALA A 98 5.92 8.83 2.40
C ALA A 98 5.92 7.43 1.77
N SER A 99 6.46 6.42 2.47
CA SER A 99 6.46 5.03 2.00
C SER A 99 5.04 4.48 1.78
N ALA A 100 4.09 4.83 2.65
CA ALA A 100 2.69 4.43 2.50
C ALA A 100 2.01 5.15 1.33
N ILE A 101 2.31 6.44 1.13
CA ILE A 101 1.80 7.22 -0.01
C ILE A 101 2.30 6.65 -1.33
N TRP A 102 3.61 6.38 -1.47
CA TRP A 102 4.17 5.79 -2.69
C TRP A 102 3.62 4.39 -2.98
N ALA A 103 3.44 3.56 -1.94
CA ALA A 103 2.83 2.25 -2.10
C ALA A 103 1.38 2.36 -2.60
N ALA A 104 0.59 3.26 -2.03
CA ALA A 104 -0.79 3.51 -2.43
C ALA A 104 -0.86 4.09 -3.86
N ASP A 105 0.01 5.07 -4.18
CA ASP A 105 0.08 5.66 -5.51
C ASP A 105 0.45 4.63 -6.59
N TYR A 106 1.41 3.75 -6.30
CA TYR A 106 1.75 2.64 -7.18
C TYR A 106 0.56 1.70 -7.43
N LEU A 107 -0.17 1.33 -6.37
CA LEU A 107 -1.34 0.44 -6.50
C LEU A 107 -2.49 1.10 -7.28
N LEU A 108 -2.70 2.41 -7.10
CA LEU A 108 -3.63 3.23 -7.88
C LEU A 108 -3.21 3.28 -9.36
N ASN A 109 -1.92 3.53 -9.66
CA ASN A 109 -1.39 3.54 -11.03
C ASN A 109 -1.57 2.20 -11.74
N LYS A 110 -1.54 1.09 -11.00
CA LYS A 110 -1.78 -0.26 -11.53
C LYS A 110 -3.25 -0.63 -11.64
N GLY A 111 -4.16 0.21 -11.19
CA GLY A 111 -5.59 -0.10 -11.15
C GLY A 111 -5.95 -1.26 -10.20
N ILE A 112 -5.05 -1.56 -9.24
CA ILE A 112 -5.28 -2.60 -8.22
C ILE A 112 -6.23 -2.10 -7.14
N ILE A 113 -6.17 -0.81 -6.86
CA ILE A 113 -7.07 -0.09 -5.96
C ILE A 113 -7.57 1.19 -6.67
N ASN A 114 -8.68 1.73 -6.20
CA ASN A 114 -9.27 2.97 -6.73
C ASN A 114 -9.32 4.08 -5.68
N ARG A 115 -9.53 3.71 -4.40
CA ARG A 115 -9.69 4.68 -3.31
C ARG A 115 -8.98 4.25 -2.04
N VAL A 116 -8.46 5.24 -1.34
CA VAL A 116 -7.67 5.09 -0.11
C VAL A 116 -8.30 5.90 1.02
N LEU A 117 -8.58 5.25 2.14
CA LEU A 117 -8.95 5.91 3.39
C LEU A 117 -7.74 6.00 4.31
N VAL A 118 -7.40 7.19 4.76
CA VAL A 118 -6.37 7.44 5.76
C VAL A 118 -7.04 7.80 7.08
N ILE A 119 -6.81 6.99 8.11
CA ILE A 119 -7.31 7.23 9.47
C ILE A 119 -6.12 7.63 10.34
N CYS A 120 -6.14 8.85 10.88
CA CYS A 120 -5.03 9.38 11.65
C CYS A 120 -5.50 10.29 12.80
N PRO A 121 -4.63 10.69 13.72
CA PRO A 121 -4.94 11.72 14.72
C PRO A 121 -5.36 13.04 14.07
N LEU A 122 -6.30 13.73 14.70
CA LEU A 122 -6.83 15.02 14.21
C LEU A 122 -5.73 16.04 13.92
N SER A 123 -4.72 16.11 14.77
CA SER A 123 -3.62 17.10 14.69
C SER A 123 -2.75 16.96 13.44
N ILE A 124 -2.72 15.79 12.80
CA ILE A 124 -1.83 15.51 11.67
C ILE A 124 -2.57 15.33 10.33
N MET A 125 -3.90 15.50 10.30
CA MET A 125 -4.68 15.36 9.08
C MET A 125 -4.22 16.30 7.96
N ASP A 126 -4.11 17.59 8.27
CA ASP A 126 -3.65 18.62 7.33
C ASP A 126 -2.13 18.82 7.39
N SER A 127 -1.56 18.91 8.60
CA SER A 127 -0.16 19.29 8.80
C SER A 127 0.86 18.23 8.34
N ALA A 128 0.47 16.96 8.33
CA ALA A 128 1.30 15.87 7.84
C ALA A 128 0.66 15.22 6.61
N TRP A 129 -0.43 14.46 6.76
CA TRP A 129 -0.96 13.63 5.68
C TRP A 129 -1.32 14.39 4.41
N ARG A 130 -2.08 15.49 4.52
CA ARG A 130 -2.44 16.29 3.34
C ARG A 130 -1.21 16.92 2.70
N ASN A 131 -0.31 17.51 3.50
CA ASN A 131 0.91 18.13 3.00
C ASN A 131 1.87 17.10 2.39
N ASP A 132 1.97 15.90 2.99
CA ASP A 132 2.80 14.83 2.45
C ASP A 132 2.22 14.28 1.14
N LEU A 133 0.90 14.17 1.02
CA LEU A 133 0.26 13.81 -0.26
C LEU A 133 0.57 14.84 -1.35
N PHE A 134 0.51 16.14 -1.07
CA PHE A 134 0.94 17.16 -2.02
C PHE A 134 2.44 17.13 -2.31
N THR A 135 3.24 16.63 -1.37
CA THR A 135 4.70 16.53 -1.56
C THR A 135 5.09 15.32 -2.39
N PHE A 136 4.45 14.17 -2.17
CA PHE A 136 4.86 12.88 -2.72
C PHE A 136 3.95 12.33 -3.82
N ALA A 137 2.69 12.79 -3.89
CA ALA A 137 1.71 12.34 -4.88
C ALA A 137 0.76 13.49 -5.30
N MET A 138 1.31 14.65 -5.68
CA MET A 138 0.59 15.90 -5.99
C MET A 138 -0.46 15.76 -7.11
N HIS A 139 -0.36 14.72 -7.93
CA HIS A 139 -1.30 14.43 -9.01
C HIS A 139 -2.57 13.71 -8.52
N ARG A 140 -2.62 13.31 -7.25
CA ARG A 140 -3.80 12.65 -6.65
C ARG A 140 -4.76 13.63 -6.06
N SER A 141 -6.07 13.33 -6.22
CA SER A 141 -7.11 14.05 -5.51
C SER A 141 -7.15 13.65 -4.03
N VAL A 142 -7.24 14.64 -3.15
CA VAL A 142 -7.26 14.43 -1.69
C VAL A 142 -8.31 15.32 -1.04
N ASP A 143 -9.14 14.74 -0.19
CA ASP A 143 -10.11 15.44 0.64
C ASP A 143 -9.95 15.09 2.12
N VAL A 144 -10.21 16.08 2.98
CA VAL A 144 -10.15 15.94 4.44
C VAL A 144 -11.55 15.96 5.03
N ALA A 145 -12.01 14.80 5.50
CA ALA A 145 -13.34 14.60 6.08
C ALA A 145 -13.38 15.14 7.52
N TYR A 146 -13.52 16.47 7.64
CA TYR A 146 -13.56 17.19 8.91
C TYR A 146 -14.79 18.10 9.03
N GLY A 147 -15.28 18.29 10.26
CA GLY A 147 -16.44 19.15 10.59
C GLY A 147 -17.70 18.37 10.98
N ALA A 148 -18.87 18.92 10.68
CA ALA A 148 -20.16 18.31 10.99
C ALA A 148 -20.37 16.98 10.23
N LYS A 149 -21.27 16.12 10.74
CA LYS A 149 -21.59 14.80 10.18
C LYS A 149 -21.89 14.86 8.68
N ASP A 150 -22.79 15.74 8.26
CA ASP A 150 -23.22 15.83 6.85
C ASP A 150 -22.07 16.27 5.92
N LYS A 151 -21.21 17.17 6.39
CA LYS A 151 -20.02 17.58 5.63
C LYS A 151 -19.05 16.41 5.45
N ARG A 152 -18.78 15.63 6.54
CA ARG A 152 -17.93 14.44 6.46
C ARG A 152 -18.49 13.40 5.51
N ARG A 153 -19.81 13.13 5.61
CA ARG A 153 -20.50 12.19 4.74
C ARG A 153 -20.36 12.58 3.27
N LYS A 154 -20.63 13.85 2.94
CA LYS A 154 -20.49 14.36 1.57
C LYS A 154 -19.08 14.17 1.01
N ILE A 155 -18.04 14.33 1.83
CA ILE A 155 -16.65 14.11 1.42
C ILE A 155 -16.38 12.63 1.17
N ILE A 156 -16.87 11.74 2.03
CA ILE A 156 -16.68 10.30 1.89
C ILE A 156 -17.43 9.76 0.67
N GLU A 157 -18.62 10.26 0.39
CA GLU A 157 -19.43 9.92 -0.78
C GLU A 157 -18.91 10.57 -2.09
N GLY A 158 -17.91 11.47 -2.00
CA GLY A 158 -17.24 12.08 -3.15
C GLY A 158 -16.32 11.12 -3.88
N ASP A 159 -15.57 11.65 -4.84
CA ASP A 159 -14.73 10.90 -5.78
C ASP A 159 -13.23 11.03 -5.53
N ALA A 160 -12.81 11.70 -4.45
CA ALA A 160 -11.40 11.85 -4.10
C ALA A 160 -10.74 10.48 -3.93
N GLN A 161 -9.56 10.33 -4.53
CA GLN A 161 -8.77 9.10 -4.46
C GLN A 161 -8.23 8.85 -3.04
N PHE A 162 -7.86 9.91 -2.32
CA PHE A 162 -7.49 9.85 -0.91
C PHE A 162 -8.50 10.63 -0.08
N VAL A 163 -9.03 9.98 0.95
CA VAL A 163 -9.85 10.63 1.97
C VAL A 163 -9.16 10.48 3.33
N ILE A 164 -8.92 11.61 3.99
CA ILE A 164 -8.29 11.65 5.31
C ILE A 164 -9.36 11.92 6.37
N ILE A 165 -9.42 11.10 7.40
CA ILE A 165 -10.39 11.22 8.50
C ILE A 165 -9.70 10.96 9.85
N ASN A 166 -10.17 11.64 10.90
CA ASN A 166 -9.70 11.32 12.25
C ASN A 166 -10.51 10.16 12.88
N TYR A 167 -9.95 9.52 13.91
CA TYR A 167 -10.55 8.37 14.58
C TYR A 167 -11.99 8.58 15.02
N ASP A 168 -12.26 9.68 15.72
CA ASP A 168 -13.63 10.00 16.19
C ASP A 168 -14.57 10.30 15.01
N GLY A 169 -14.01 10.78 13.91
CA GLY A 169 -14.74 11.03 12.68
C GLY A 169 -15.26 9.75 12.03
N VAL A 170 -14.51 8.67 12.08
CA VAL A 170 -14.96 7.35 11.58
C VAL A 170 -16.22 6.89 12.31
N GLU A 171 -16.26 7.01 13.65
CA GLU A 171 -17.42 6.63 14.46
C GLU A 171 -18.68 7.43 14.07
N ILE A 172 -18.51 8.73 13.76
CA ILE A 172 -19.63 9.63 13.42
C ILE A 172 -20.29 9.26 12.07
N VAL A 173 -19.51 8.74 11.12
CA VAL A 173 -19.94 8.46 9.73
C VAL A 173 -19.62 7.02 9.30
N GLN A 174 -19.69 6.09 10.24
CA GLN A 174 -19.29 4.69 10.04
C GLN A 174 -20.00 4.02 8.85
N ASP A 175 -21.30 4.29 8.69
CA ASP A 175 -22.11 3.81 7.57
C ASP A 175 -21.56 4.31 6.21
N ALA A 176 -21.29 5.60 6.10
CA ALA A 176 -20.74 6.17 4.88
C ALA A 176 -19.32 5.63 4.58
N VAL A 177 -18.51 5.38 5.61
CA VAL A 177 -17.17 4.78 5.44
C VAL A 177 -17.28 3.34 4.91
N ALA A 178 -18.22 2.54 5.44
CA ALA A 178 -18.44 1.17 4.99
C ALA A 178 -18.86 1.10 3.51
N ASP A 179 -19.69 2.04 3.08
CA ASP A 179 -20.21 2.12 1.71
C ASP A 179 -19.30 2.94 0.77
N GLY A 180 -18.25 3.56 1.29
CA GLY A 180 -17.42 4.53 0.59
C GLY A 180 -16.51 3.97 -0.50
N GLY A 181 -16.49 2.65 -0.72
CA GLY A 181 -15.72 2.01 -1.79
C GLY A 181 -14.21 2.14 -1.64
N PHE A 182 -13.71 2.14 -0.41
CA PHE A 182 -12.29 2.18 -0.12
C PHE A 182 -11.64 0.80 -0.25
N ASP A 183 -10.69 0.67 -1.16
CA ASP A 183 -9.93 -0.58 -1.39
C ASP A 183 -8.72 -0.73 -0.47
N LEU A 184 -8.19 0.41 0.03
CA LEU A 184 -7.05 0.47 0.94
C LEU A 184 -7.39 1.36 2.15
N ILE A 185 -7.12 0.84 3.34
CA ILE A 185 -7.20 1.61 4.58
C ILE A 185 -5.80 1.71 5.20
N ILE A 186 -5.36 2.92 5.44
CA ILE A 186 -4.10 3.23 6.12
C ILE A 186 -4.45 3.79 7.50
N ILE A 187 -3.96 3.15 8.56
CA ILE A 187 -4.16 3.60 9.94
C ILE A 187 -2.82 4.05 10.49
N ASP A 188 -2.69 5.35 10.73
CA ASP A 188 -1.50 5.93 11.33
C ASP A 188 -1.67 6.02 12.86
N GLU A 189 -0.59 5.77 13.58
CA GLU A 189 -0.60 5.68 15.06
C GLU A 189 -1.65 4.70 15.61
N ALA A 190 -1.69 3.47 15.12
CA ALA A 190 -2.64 2.43 15.51
C ALA A 190 -2.66 2.11 17.02
N THR A 191 -1.79 2.77 17.81
CA THR A 191 -1.79 2.70 19.27
C THR A 191 -3.12 3.12 19.90
N HIS A 192 -3.90 3.95 19.22
CA HIS A 192 -5.25 4.33 19.62
C HIS A 192 -6.25 3.16 19.65
N TYR A 193 -5.94 2.04 18.95
CA TYR A 193 -6.75 0.81 18.95
C TYR A 193 -6.28 -0.24 19.96
N LYS A 194 -5.32 0.06 20.85
CA LYS A 194 -4.77 -0.93 21.80
C LYS A 194 -5.77 -1.43 22.87
N ASN A 195 -6.84 -0.69 23.13
CA ASN A 195 -7.79 -1.08 24.14
C ASN A 195 -9.05 -1.72 23.51
N PRO A 196 -9.22 -3.05 23.59
CA PRO A 196 -10.37 -3.77 23.00
C PRO A 196 -11.70 -3.45 23.68
N GLN A 197 -11.71 -2.74 24.83
CA GLN A 197 -12.92 -2.32 25.52
C GLN A 197 -13.47 -0.98 25.01
N THR A 198 -12.74 -0.27 24.15
CA THR A 198 -13.21 0.99 23.57
C THR A 198 -14.14 0.76 22.39
N LYS A 199 -15.09 1.67 22.18
CA LYS A 199 -16.00 1.65 21.02
C LYS A 199 -15.26 1.65 19.67
N ARG A 200 -14.02 2.17 19.64
CA ARG A 200 -13.16 2.21 18.44
C ARG A 200 -12.66 0.83 17.99
N TRP A 201 -12.70 -0.17 18.88
CA TRP A 201 -12.29 -1.54 18.56
C TRP A 201 -13.43 -2.39 18.01
N LYS A 202 -14.66 -2.08 18.40
CA LYS A 202 -15.88 -2.77 17.97
C LYS A 202 -16.36 -2.25 16.62
#